data_3c0468c863b85863265a9902a235b791
#
_entry.id   3c0468c863b85863265a9902a235b791
#
_cell.length_a   1.000
_cell.length_b   1.000
_cell.length_c   1.000
_cell.angle_alpha   90.00
_cell.angle_beta   90.00
_cell.angle_gamma   90.00
#
_symmetry.space_group_name_H-M   'P 1'
#
loop_
_entity.id
_entity.type
_entity.pdbx_description
1 polymer ?
#
loop_
_entity_poly.entity_id
_entity_poly.type
_entity_poly.pdbx_seq_one_letter_code
_entity_poly.pdbx_strand_id
1 'polypeptide(L)'
;MELTRRDTIRLGMAGLAATTFMPFAARAQAAGDRYAVEGGEIVINPIGHATFVMQVPGMVIYNDPATDPATFEGMAPPDLVLLTHEHGDHFKPETLAAIVGDNTRLIVNPAVLDKLSDDLKAKATALANGEGTEVGGMRIDAIPAYNTTEDRKRYHPQGRDNGYVLGVGGRRVYIAGDTEDIPEMRALTDIHIAFLPMNLPFTMDVTQASSAVAAFKPAFVYPYHYGESDVQKFAADVKAAAAETQVVLGKWY
;
A
#
# COMPACT_ATOMS: atom_id res chain seq x y z
N MET A 1 -44.78 64.31 -33.79
CA MET A 1 -45.79 63.64 -32.97
C MET A 1 -45.15 62.60 -32.14
N GLU A 2 -45.17 62.87 -30.89
CA GLU A 2 -44.33 62.27 -29.79
C GLU A 2 -44.50 60.78 -29.62
N LEU A 3 -43.45 60.16 -29.33
CA LEU A 3 -43.40 58.81 -28.72
C LEU A 3 -42.74 58.89 -27.37
N THR A 4 -43.57 58.86 -26.34
CA THR A 4 -43.15 58.48 -24.98
C THR A 4 -43.48 57.01 -24.77
N ARG A 5 -42.61 56.25 -24.18
CA ARG A 5 -42.86 55.48 -22.95
C ARG A 5 -41.78 54.50 -22.65
N ARG A 6 -41.30 54.67 -21.45
CA ARG A 6 -40.51 53.74 -20.68
C ARG A 6 -41.26 52.43 -20.52
N ASP A 7 -40.61 51.32 -20.91
CA ASP A 7 -40.93 50.00 -20.39
C ASP A 7 -39.76 49.46 -19.62
N THR A 8 -39.95 49.42 -18.34
CA THR A 8 -39.02 48.90 -17.34
C THR A 8 -39.02 47.38 -17.40
N ILE A 9 -37.98 46.79 -17.96
CA ILE A 9 -37.76 45.35 -17.84
C ILE A 9 -37.12 45.11 -16.48
N ARG A 10 -37.86 44.45 -15.60
CA ARG A 10 -37.33 43.90 -14.36
C ARG A 10 -36.50 42.66 -14.69
N LEU A 11 -35.17 42.81 -14.66
CA LEU A 11 -34.25 41.69 -14.70
C LEU A 11 -34.26 41.03 -13.31
N GLY A 12 -34.87 39.84 -13.21
CA GLY A 12 -34.74 38.99 -12.04
C GLY A 12 -33.30 38.48 -11.94
N MET A 13 -32.56 38.90 -10.93
CA MET A 13 -31.28 38.27 -10.55
C MET A 13 -31.57 36.88 -10.01
N ALA A 14 -31.40 35.85 -10.85
CA ALA A 14 -31.21 34.48 -10.39
C ALA A 14 -29.78 34.40 -9.84
N GLY A 15 -29.65 34.36 -8.51
CA GLY A 15 -28.39 34.12 -7.87
C GLY A 15 -27.89 32.70 -8.20
N LEU A 16 -26.92 32.59 -9.11
CA LEU A 16 -26.09 31.39 -9.22
C LEU A 16 -25.20 31.36 -7.96
N ALA A 17 -25.52 30.46 -7.06
CA ALA A 17 -24.53 30.06 -6.03
C ALA A 17 -23.37 29.37 -6.76
N ALA A 18 -22.32 30.14 -7.02
CA ALA A 18 -21.04 29.56 -7.43
C ALA A 18 -20.51 28.78 -6.24
N THR A 19 -20.69 27.45 -6.25
CA THR A 19 -19.89 26.56 -5.44
C THR A 19 -18.46 26.70 -5.94
N THR A 20 -17.68 27.52 -5.24
CA THR A 20 -16.23 27.54 -5.40
C THR A 20 -15.72 26.17 -4.97
N PHE A 21 -15.52 25.29 -5.94
CA PHE A 21 -14.59 24.19 -5.77
C PHE A 21 -13.23 24.84 -5.49
N MET A 22 -12.82 24.86 -4.22
CA MET A 22 -11.43 25.12 -3.90
C MET A 22 -10.63 23.96 -4.51
N PRO A 23 -9.74 24.21 -5.46
CA PRO A 23 -8.85 23.16 -5.91
C PRO A 23 -8.09 22.71 -4.66
N PHE A 24 -8.11 21.41 -4.40
CA PHE A 24 -7.23 20.75 -3.44
C PHE A 24 -5.84 21.34 -3.69
N ALA A 25 -5.30 22.08 -2.71
CA ALA A 25 -4.02 22.73 -2.86
C ALA A 25 -3.05 21.68 -3.39
N ALA A 26 -2.39 22.01 -4.51
CA ALA A 26 -1.38 21.14 -5.09
C ALA A 26 -0.25 21.00 -4.05
N ARG A 27 -0.39 19.97 -3.17
CA ARG A 27 0.71 19.49 -2.36
C ARG A 27 1.75 18.99 -3.36
N ALA A 28 3.01 19.36 -3.14
CA ALA A 28 4.12 18.92 -3.96
C ALA A 28 3.97 17.42 -4.20
N GLN A 29 3.68 17.08 -5.44
CA GLN A 29 3.36 15.73 -5.84
C GLN A 29 4.68 14.97 -5.83
N ALA A 30 4.86 14.09 -4.84
CA ALA A 30 6.02 13.23 -4.78
C ALA A 30 6.16 12.50 -6.13
N ALA A 31 7.37 12.43 -6.67
CA ALA A 31 7.67 11.72 -7.91
C ALA A 31 7.63 10.21 -7.63
N GLY A 32 6.43 9.61 -7.69
CA GLY A 32 6.18 8.18 -7.53
C GLY A 32 5.76 7.54 -8.85
N ASP A 33 5.84 6.20 -8.91
CA ASP A 33 5.31 5.43 -10.03
C ASP A 33 3.78 5.51 -10.03
N ARG A 34 3.17 5.67 -11.21
CA ARG A 34 1.75 5.95 -11.37
C ARG A 34 1.03 4.89 -12.18
N TYR A 35 -0.11 4.45 -11.69
CA TYR A 35 -0.95 3.44 -12.34
C TYR A 35 -2.39 3.92 -12.40
N ALA A 36 -2.93 4.04 -13.61
CA ALA A 36 -4.32 4.43 -13.80
C ALA A 36 -5.28 3.35 -13.29
N VAL A 37 -6.28 3.76 -12.49
CA VAL A 37 -7.34 2.91 -11.96
C VAL A 37 -8.67 3.63 -12.06
N GLU A 38 -9.78 2.94 -11.81
CA GLU A 38 -11.07 3.59 -11.72
C GLU A 38 -11.08 4.63 -10.59
N GLY A 39 -11.54 5.83 -10.90
CA GLY A 39 -11.60 6.96 -9.97
C GLY A 39 -10.30 7.74 -9.81
N GLY A 40 -9.19 7.38 -10.49
CA GLY A 40 -7.94 8.13 -10.42
C GLY A 40 -6.69 7.31 -10.69
N GLU A 41 -5.71 7.41 -9.82
CA GLU A 41 -4.41 6.74 -9.94
C GLU A 41 -3.99 6.09 -8.61
N ILE A 42 -3.21 5.01 -8.69
CA ILE A 42 -2.35 4.54 -7.61
C ILE A 42 -0.99 5.21 -7.82
N VAL A 43 -0.44 5.84 -6.79
CA VAL A 43 0.91 6.42 -6.80
C VAL A 43 1.74 5.74 -5.73
N ILE A 44 2.85 5.11 -6.11
CA ILE A 44 3.75 4.38 -5.21
C ILE A 44 4.99 5.21 -4.95
N ASN A 45 5.29 5.47 -3.68
CA ASN A 45 6.48 6.16 -3.24
C ASN A 45 7.27 5.25 -2.28
N PRO A 46 8.31 4.54 -2.76
CA PRO A 46 9.23 3.83 -1.90
C PRO A 46 9.90 4.79 -0.90
N ILE A 47 10.01 4.36 0.36
CA ILE A 47 10.65 5.13 1.42
C ILE A 47 11.95 4.45 1.85
N GLY A 48 11.89 3.14 2.07
CA GLY A 48 13.06 2.35 2.44
C GLY A 48 12.67 0.98 2.98
N HIS A 49 13.48 -0.03 2.70
CA HIS A 49 13.30 -1.40 3.14
C HIS A 49 11.92 -1.97 2.74
N ALA A 50 10.96 -2.06 3.67
CA ALA A 50 9.58 -2.46 3.40
C ALA A 50 8.58 -1.29 3.51
N THR A 51 9.06 -0.11 3.91
CA THR A 51 8.23 1.07 4.08
C THR A 51 7.97 1.75 2.74
N PHE A 52 6.71 2.01 2.43
CA PHE A 52 6.30 2.86 1.29
C PHE A 52 5.01 3.61 1.58
N VAL A 53 4.82 4.71 0.86
CA VAL A 53 3.57 5.47 0.84
C VAL A 53 2.85 5.21 -0.48
N MET A 54 1.62 4.75 -0.40
CA MET A 54 0.74 4.54 -1.55
C MET A 54 -0.42 5.52 -1.47
N GLN A 55 -0.57 6.36 -2.49
CA GLN A 55 -1.76 7.20 -2.65
C GLN A 55 -2.72 6.48 -3.59
N VAL A 56 -3.97 6.38 -3.19
CA VAL A 56 -5.05 5.79 -4.00
C VAL A 56 -6.20 6.80 -4.08
N PRO A 57 -7.20 6.62 -4.95
CA PRO A 57 -8.34 7.54 -4.99
C PRO A 57 -8.99 7.73 -3.61
N GLY A 58 -8.87 8.94 -3.07
CA GLY A 58 -9.48 9.33 -1.80
C GLY A 58 -8.74 8.88 -0.52
N MET A 59 -7.58 8.24 -0.60
CA MET A 59 -6.88 7.72 0.59
C MET A 59 -5.35 7.71 0.44
N VAL A 60 -4.66 7.98 1.55
CA VAL A 60 -3.21 7.83 1.70
C VAL A 60 -2.92 6.64 2.62
N ILE A 61 -2.16 5.69 2.13
CA ILE A 61 -1.83 4.42 2.81
C ILE A 61 -0.33 4.39 3.09
N TYR A 62 0.04 4.12 4.33
CA TYR A 62 1.43 3.85 4.72
C TYR A 62 1.57 2.36 5.02
N ASN A 63 2.51 1.70 4.36
CA ASN A 63 2.84 0.31 4.64
C ASN A 63 4.09 0.23 5.50
N ASP A 64 4.01 -0.52 6.61
CA ASP A 64 5.11 -0.81 7.54
C ASP A 64 5.99 0.42 7.80
N PRO A 65 5.45 1.53 8.35
CA PRO A 65 6.19 2.77 8.55
C PRO A 65 7.17 2.64 9.72
N ALA A 66 8.33 2.01 9.48
CA ALA A 66 9.34 1.70 10.49
C ALA A 66 10.63 2.54 10.39
N THR A 67 10.62 3.59 9.59
CA THR A 67 11.73 4.54 9.49
C THR A 67 11.64 5.65 10.55
N ASP A 68 12.63 6.54 10.59
CA ASP A 68 12.57 7.74 11.43
C ASP A 68 11.32 8.57 11.08
N PRO A 69 10.54 9.06 12.07
CA PRO A 69 9.38 9.91 11.83
C PRO A 69 9.66 11.12 10.93
N ALA A 70 10.85 11.71 11.02
CA ALA A 70 11.27 12.85 10.18
C ALA A 70 11.23 12.53 8.68
N THR A 71 11.35 11.25 8.29
CA THR A 71 11.24 10.83 6.90
C THR A 71 9.88 11.17 6.27
N PHE A 72 8.83 11.25 7.10
CA PHE A 72 7.47 11.55 6.64
C PHE A 72 7.11 13.02 6.69
N GLU A 73 8.03 13.90 7.11
CA GLU A 73 7.80 15.35 7.14
C GLU A 73 7.47 15.90 5.74
N GLY A 74 6.40 16.67 5.67
CA GLY A 74 5.92 17.23 4.39
C GLY A 74 5.08 16.26 3.53
N MET A 75 5.00 14.98 3.88
CA MET A 75 4.09 14.03 3.24
C MET A 75 2.65 14.23 3.73
N ALA A 76 1.67 13.80 2.93
CA ALA A 76 0.29 13.76 3.38
C ALA A 76 0.16 12.75 4.54
N PRO A 77 -0.51 13.10 5.65
CA PRO A 77 -0.70 12.16 6.75
C PRO A 77 -1.47 10.92 6.27
N PRO A 78 -1.24 9.74 6.88
CA PRO A 78 -1.92 8.53 6.48
C PRO A 78 -3.39 8.56 6.91
N ASP A 79 -4.27 8.14 6.01
CA ASP A 79 -5.65 7.76 6.34
C ASP A 79 -5.67 6.31 6.84
N LEU A 80 -4.76 5.48 6.33
CA LEU A 80 -4.62 4.07 6.66
C LEU A 80 -3.14 3.70 6.86
N VAL A 81 -2.85 2.95 7.91
CA VAL A 81 -1.57 2.28 8.13
C VAL A 81 -1.79 0.78 8.06
N LEU A 82 -1.01 0.08 7.25
CA LEU A 82 -0.95 -1.38 7.20
C LEU A 82 0.32 -1.84 7.93
N LEU A 83 0.19 -2.81 8.82
CA LEU A 83 1.31 -3.44 9.52
C LEU A 83 1.27 -4.94 9.26
N THR A 84 2.29 -5.44 8.56
CA THR A 84 2.36 -6.84 8.15
C THR A 84 2.72 -7.75 9.32
N HIS A 85 3.68 -7.34 10.16
CA HIS A 85 4.13 -8.11 11.32
C HIS A 85 4.91 -7.24 12.34
N GLU A 86 5.38 -7.88 13.40
CA GLU A 86 5.87 -7.24 14.63
C GLU A 86 7.37 -6.97 14.70
N HIS A 87 8.16 -7.31 13.66
CA HIS A 87 9.60 -7.07 13.67
C HIS A 87 9.92 -5.58 13.56
N GLY A 88 11.06 -5.16 14.17
CA GLY A 88 11.40 -3.75 14.33
C GLY A 88 11.70 -2.98 13.05
N ASP A 89 11.89 -3.66 11.93
CA ASP A 89 12.04 -3.10 10.59
C ASP A 89 10.71 -2.93 9.83
N HIS A 90 9.58 -3.39 10.42
CA HIS A 90 8.21 -3.20 9.93
C HIS A 90 7.31 -2.48 10.94
N PHE A 91 7.57 -2.65 12.24
CA PHE A 91 6.77 -2.09 13.32
C PHE A 91 7.63 -1.26 14.28
N LYS A 92 7.39 0.04 14.36
CA LYS A 92 8.11 0.99 15.18
C LYS A 92 7.13 1.87 15.96
N PRO A 93 6.88 1.59 17.25
CA PRO A 93 5.88 2.31 18.05
C PRO A 93 6.07 3.82 18.06
N GLU A 94 7.31 4.30 18.14
CA GLU A 94 7.62 5.73 18.15
C GLU A 94 7.28 6.42 16.81
N THR A 95 7.48 5.74 15.69
CA THR A 95 7.08 6.27 14.38
C THR A 95 5.56 6.33 14.28
N LEU A 96 4.87 5.26 14.68
CA LEU A 96 3.40 5.25 14.69
C LEU A 96 2.82 6.36 15.57
N ALA A 97 3.37 6.57 16.77
CA ALA A 97 2.93 7.64 17.67
C ALA A 97 3.08 9.04 17.05
N ALA A 98 4.07 9.23 16.15
CA ALA A 98 4.31 10.51 15.49
C ALA A 98 3.43 10.74 14.25
N ILE A 99 3.09 9.69 13.49
CA ILE A 99 2.39 9.83 12.19
C ILE A 99 0.89 9.54 12.25
N VAL A 100 0.42 8.79 13.27
CA VAL A 100 -1.00 8.38 13.37
C VAL A 100 -1.82 9.52 13.97
N GLY A 101 -2.64 10.15 13.12
CA GLY A 101 -3.57 11.21 13.52
C GLY A 101 -4.94 10.68 14.00
N ASP A 102 -5.86 11.60 14.32
CA ASP A 102 -7.19 11.25 14.85
C ASP A 102 -8.02 10.40 13.91
N ASN A 103 -7.93 10.64 12.62
CA ASN A 103 -8.70 9.94 11.57
C ASN A 103 -7.99 8.75 10.96
N THR A 104 -6.73 8.50 11.33
CA THR A 104 -5.95 7.37 10.82
C THR A 104 -6.51 6.05 11.34
N ARG A 105 -6.69 5.07 10.47
CA ARG A 105 -7.02 3.67 10.80
C ARG A 105 -5.79 2.81 10.70
N LEU A 106 -5.72 1.76 11.50
CA LEU A 106 -4.66 0.75 11.43
C LEU A 106 -5.28 -0.60 11.09
N ILE A 107 -4.68 -1.31 10.14
CA ILE A 107 -4.94 -2.74 9.89
C ILE A 107 -3.68 -3.49 10.26
N VAL A 108 -3.82 -4.45 11.15
CA VAL A 108 -2.71 -5.17 11.77
C VAL A 108 -3.03 -6.66 11.89
N ASN A 109 -2.04 -7.50 12.19
CA ASN A 109 -2.31 -8.85 12.66
C ASN A 109 -2.49 -8.89 14.21
N PRO A 110 -2.99 -9.98 14.80
CA PRO A 110 -3.16 -10.09 16.25
C PRO A 110 -1.89 -9.87 17.07
N ALA A 111 -0.71 -10.34 16.59
CA ALA A 111 0.56 -10.18 17.29
C ALA A 111 1.03 -8.72 17.37
N VAL A 112 0.80 -7.94 16.32
CA VAL A 112 1.03 -6.49 16.32
C VAL A 112 0.03 -5.80 17.24
N LEU A 113 -1.27 -6.16 17.18
CA LEU A 113 -2.29 -5.57 18.06
C LEU A 113 -1.89 -5.65 19.52
N ASP A 114 -1.38 -6.79 19.96
CA ASP A 114 -0.95 -7.01 21.35
C ASP A 114 0.13 -6.03 21.81
N LYS A 115 0.96 -5.56 20.89
CA LYS A 115 2.09 -4.65 21.13
C LYS A 115 1.76 -3.16 21.00
N LEU A 116 0.58 -2.82 20.47
CA LEU A 116 0.15 -1.42 20.35
C LEU A 116 -0.17 -0.81 21.71
N SER A 117 0.04 0.50 21.85
CA SER A 117 -0.51 1.28 22.97
C SER A 117 -2.04 1.31 22.90
N ASP A 118 -2.69 1.62 24.03
CA ASP A 118 -4.16 1.66 24.09
C ASP A 118 -4.76 2.67 23.10
N ASP A 119 -4.12 3.83 22.89
CA ASP A 119 -4.55 4.83 21.94
C ASP A 119 -4.49 4.33 20.48
N LEU A 120 -3.45 3.56 20.14
CA LEU A 120 -3.31 2.97 18.81
C LEU A 120 -4.25 1.76 18.65
N LYS A 121 -4.46 0.95 19.70
CA LYS A 121 -5.45 -0.15 19.70
C LYS A 121 -6.86 0.35 19.41
N ALA A 122 -7.24 1.50 19.93
CA ALA A 122 -8.55 2.09 19.68
C ALA A 122 -8.80 2.46 18.21
N LYS A 123 -7.73 2.59 17.40
CA LYS A 123 -7.77 2.90 15.97
C LYS A 123 -7.51 1.67 15.09
N ALA A 124 -7.16 0.52 15.67
CA ALA A 124 -6.73 -0.67 14.99
C ALA A 124 -7.87 -1.67 14.79
N THR A 125 -7.84 -2.33 13.64
CA THR A 125 -8.60 -3.55 13.35
C THR A 125 -7.60 -4.68 13.12
N ALA A 126 -7.65 -5.71 13.94
CA ALA A 126 -6.83 -6.90 13.74
C ALA A 126 -7.52 -7.83 12.73
N LEU A 127 -6.73 -8.38 11.81
CA LEU A 127 -7.13 -9.42 10.88
C LEU A 127 -6.21 -10.63 11.09
N ALA A 128 -6.79 -11.78 11.34
CA ALA A 128 -6.06 -13.05 11.23
C ALA A 128 -5.92 -13.47 9.76
N ASN A 129 -5.02 -14.43 9.49
CA ASN A 129 -4.84 -14.96 8.14
C ASN A 129 -6.19 -15.44 7.56
N GLY A 130 -6.52 -15.01 6.35
CA GLY A 130 -7.76 -15.34 5.65
C GLY A 130 -8.96 -14.46 6.01
N GLU A 131 -8.85 -13.58 6.99
CA GLU A 131 -9.88 -12.59 7.30
C GLU A 131 -9.77 -11.37 6.38
N GLY A 132 -10.82 -10.56 6.38
CA GLY A 132 -10.83 -9.34 5.59
C GLY A 132 -11.80 -8.31 6.13
N THR A 133 -11.57 -7.06 5.74
CA THR A 133 -12.38 -5.90 6.14
C THR A 133 -12.56 -4.93 4.98
N GLU A 134 -13.24 -3.83 5.24
CA GLU A 134 -13.40 -2.73 4.30
C GLU A 134 -13.09 -1.40 5.01
N VAL A 135 -12.28 -0.56 4.37
CA VAL A 135 -11.93 0.78 4.86
C VAL A 135 -12.15 1.78 3.74
N GLY A 136 -13.04 2.76 3.94
CA GLY A 136 -13.34 3.79 2.94
C GLY A 136 -13.83 3.24 1.60
N GLY A 137 -14.52 2.11 1.59
CA GLY A 137 -14.98 1.42 0.37
C GLY A 137 -13.90 0.53 -0.29
N MET A 138 -12.71 0.46 0.27
CA MET A 138 -11.62 -0.40 -0.21
C MET A 138 -11.62 -1.74 0.55
N ARG A 139 -11.77 -2.85 -0.16
CA ARG A 139 -11.62 -4.20 0.39
C ARG A 139 -10.16 -4.48 0.73
N ILE A 140 -9.92 -5.06 1.90
CA ILE A 140 -8.61 -5.51 2.39
C ILE A 140 -8.75 -6.95 2.86
N ASP A 141 -7.98 -7.86 2.27
CA ASP A 141 -7.91 -9.26 2.65
C ASP A 141 -6.52 -9.57 3.22
N ALA A 142 -6.47 -10.21 4.40
CA ALA A 142 -5.24 -10.66 5.02
C ALA A 142 -4.84 -12.02 4.42
N ILE A 143 -3.68 -12.05 3.78
CA ILE A 143 -3.09 -13.26 3.19
C ILE A 143 -2.03 -13.77 4.16
N PRO A 144 -1.89 -15.09 4.40
CA PRO A 144 -0.79 -15.61 5.20
C PRO A 144 0.58 -15.14 4.69
N ALA A 145 1.49 -14.84 5.60
CA ALA A 145 2.89 -14.60 5.32
C ALA A 145 3.73 -15.47 6.27
N TYR A 146 4.57 -16.36 5.72
CA TYR A 146 5.37 -17.27 6.54
C TYR A 146 6.52 -17.91 5.76
N ASN A 147 7.49 -18.47 6.51
CA ASN A 147 8.57 -19.24 5.93
C ASN A 147 8.28 -20.74 5.96
N THR A 148 8.69 -21.41 4.89
CA THR A 148 8.51 -22.86 4.68
C THR A 148 9.79 -23.66 4.95
N THR A 149 10.97 -23.04 4.78
CA THR A 149 12.28 -23.64 5.02
C THR A 149 12.48 -23.85 6.53
N GLU A 150 12.87 -25.07 6.94
CA GLU A 150 12.84 -25.50 8.34
C GLU A 150 13.60 -24.58 9.30
N ASP A 151 14.84 -24.21 8.97
CA ASP A 151 15.69 -23.33 9.78
C ASP A 151 15.28 -21.84 9.70
N ARG A 152 14.40 -21.46 8.77
CA ARG A 152 13.88 -20.09 8.60
C ARG A 152 12.48 -19.86 9.20
N LYS A 153 11.71 -20.93 9.48
CA LYS A 153 10.37 -20.85 10.11
C LYS A 153 10.34 -20.04 11.40
N ARG A 154 11.47 -20.01 12.14
CA ARG A 154 11.60 -19.23 13.37
C ARG A 154 11.45 -17.73 13.18
N TYR A 155 11.76 -17.20 11.99
CA TYR A 155 11.62 -15.78 11.69
C TYR A 155 10.16 -15.42 11.44
N HIS A 156 9.49 -16.20 10.58
CA HIS A 156 8.09 -15.97 10.19
C HIS A 156 7.32 -17.31 10.28
N PRO A 157 6.80 -17.64 11.49
CA PRO A 157 6.02 -18.85 11.69
C PRO A 157 4.65 -18.74 11.03
N GLN A 158 4.14 -19.84 10.47
CA GLN A 158 2.82 -19.87 9.86
C GLN A 158 1.72 -19.50 10.85
N GLY A 159 0.78 -18.66 10.43
CA GLY A 159 -0.40 -18.26 11.20
C GLY A 159 -0.22 -16.98 12.03
N ARG A 160 0.98 -16.36 12.04
CA ARG A 160 1.25 -15.14 12.80
C ARG A 160 1.17 -13.88 11.94
N ASP A 161 1.91 -13.85 10.81
CA ASP A 161 2.15 -12.66 10.02
C ASP A 161 1.20 -12.56 8.83
N ASN A 162 0.93 -11.34 8.37
CA ASN A 162 0.07 -11.06 7.23
C ASN A 162 0.84 -10.44 6.07
N GLY A 163 0.50 -10.87 4.85
CA GLY A 163 0.44 -10.00 3.69
C GLY A 163 -0.97 -9.45 3.51
N TYR A 164 -1.16 -8.53 2.56
CA TYR A 164 -2.48 -7.94 2.30
C TYR A 164 -2.78 -7.89 0.80
N VAL A 165 -4.04 -8.14 0.43
CA VAL A 165 -4.56 -7.82 -0.90
C VAL A 165 -5.58 -6.71 -0.77
N LEU A 166 -5.32 -5.60 -1.49
CA LEU A 166 -6.16 -4.41 -1.49
C LEU A 166 -6.93 -4.30 -2.81
N GLY A 167 -8.24 -4.01 -2.74
CA GLY A 167 -9.07 -3.72 -3.91
C GLY A 167 -9.13 -2.22 -4.17
N VAL A 168 -8.42 -1.72 -5.18
CA VAL A 168 -8.28 -0.28 -5.46
C VAL A 168 -8.76 0.01 -6.88
N GLY A 169 -9.86 0.74 -7.05
CA GLY A 169 -10.34 1.20 -8.36
C GLY A 169 -10.43 0.07 -9.40
N GLY A 170 -11.03 -1.08 -9.03
CA GLY A 170 -11.15 -2.26 -9.87
C GLY A 170 -9.85 -3.06 -10.09
N ARG A 171 -8.76 -2.70 -9.41
CA ARG A 171 -7.47 -3.40 -9.45
C ARG A 171 -7.15 -4.02 -8.10
N ARG A 172 -6.29 -5.06 -8.09
CA ARG A 172 -5.81 -5.73 -6.87
C ARG A 172 -4.33 -5.44 -6.66
N VAL A 173 -3.98 -4.98 -5.46
CA VAL A 173 -2.59 -4.74 -5.05
C VAL A 173 -2.23 -5.73 -3.95
N TYR A 174 -1.18 -6.51 -4.15
CA TYR A 174 -0.67 -7.48 -3.17
C TYR A 174 0.59 -6.97 -2.50
N ILE A 175 0.60 -6.96 -1.19
CA ILE A 175 1.74 -6.66 -0.33
C ILE A 175 2.06 -7.96 0.41
N ALA A 176 3.20 -8.57 0.13
CA ALA A 176 3.49 -9.91 0.64
C ALA A 176 3.77 -9.95 2.16
N GLY A 177 4.31 -8.87 2.73
CA GLY A 177 4.97 -8.94 4.04
C GLY A 177 6.23 -9.79 3.94
N ASP A 178 6.72 -10.26 5.07
CA ASP A 178 7.88 -11.15 5.11
C ASP A 178 7.44 -12.61 5.01
N THR A 179 7.78 -13.23 3.90
CA THR A 179 7.35 -14.58 3.57
C THR A 179 8.33 -15.27 2.62
N GLU A 180 8.32 -16.58 2.60
CA GLU A 180 8.83 -17.35 1.47
C GLU A 180 7.75 -17.55 0.40
N ASP A 181 8.11 -18.27 -0.67
CA ASP A 181 7.22 -18.66 -1.76
C ASP A 181 6.21 -19.71 -1.23
N ILE A 182 5.01 -19.27 -0.91
CA ILE A 182 3.96 -20.06 -0.26
C ILE A 182 2.81 -20.38 -1.24
N PRO A 183 2.06 -21.47 -1.01
CA PRO A 183 0.93 -21.86 -1.87
C PRO A 183 -0.13 -20.76 -2.01
N GLU A 184 -0.42 -20.03 -0.94
CA GLU A 184 -1.41 -18.94 -0.91
C GLU A 184 -1.01 -17.78 -1.83
N MET A 185 0.28 -17.41 -1.87
CA MET A 185 0.81 -16.42 -2.81
C MET A 185 0.65 -16.91 -4.27
N ARG A 186 1.05 -18.16 -4.53
CA ARG A 186 0.98 -18.77 -5.88
C ARG A 186 -0.45 -18.90 -6.41
N ALA A 187 -1.45 -19.00 -5.53
CA ALA A 187 -2.87 -19.11 -5.87
C ALA A 187 -3.53 -17.75 -6.14
N LEU A 188 -2.84 -16.63 -5.94
CA LEU A 188 -3.39 -15.31 -6.23
C LEU A 188 -3.66 -15.14 -7.72
N THR A 189 -4.75 -14.45 -8.04
CA THR A 189 -5.15 -14.14 -9.43
C THR A 189 -5.43 -12.65 -9.57
N ASP A 190 -5.32 -12.15 -10.81
CA ASP A 190 -5.69 -10.77 -11.18
C ASP A 190 -4.97 -9.70 -10.37
N ILE A 191 -3.73 -9.99 -9.95
CA ILE A 191 -2.91 -9.01 -9.24
C ILE A 191 -2.34 -8.00 -10.23
N HIS A 192 -2.65 -6.73 -10.00
CA HIS A 192 -2.12 -5.65 -10.83
C HIS A 192 -0.73 -5.20 -10.36
N ILE A 193 -0.55 -5.01 -9.06
CA ILE A 193 0.73 -4.62 -8.47
C ILE A 193 1.04 -5.58 -7.31
N ALA A 194 2.27 -6.09 -7.26
CA ALA A 194 2.75 -6.91 -6.16
C ALA A 194 4.05 -6.35 -5.57
N PHE A 195 4.20 -6.44 -4.24
CA PHE A 195 5.42 -6.14 -3.51
C PHE A 195 5.95 -7.45 -2.91
N LEU A 196 7.16 -7.88 -3.30
CA LEU A 196 7.74 -9.15 -2.88
C LEU A 196 9.08 -8.95 -2.19
N PRO A 197 9.28 -9.54 -0.99
CA PRO A 197 10.55 -9.51 -0.28
C PRO A 197 11.52 -10.53 -0.89
N MET A 198 12.83 -10.25 -0.82
CA MET A 198 13.86 -11.20 -1.21
C MET A 198 15.18 -10.94 -0.46
N ASN A 199 15.18 -11.26 0.82
CA ASN A 199 16.31 -11.01 1.74
C ASN A 199 16.62 -12.23 2.61
N LEU A 200 17.56 -13.07 2.16
CA LEU A 200 18.03 -14.18 2.97
C LEU A 200 18.76 -13.70 4.24
N PRO A 201 18.63 -14.42 5.36
CA PRO A 201 17.90 -15.68 5.56
C PRO A 201 16.43 -15.48 5.96
N PHE A 202 15.90 -14.27 5.91
CA PHE A 202 14.61 -13.90 6.52
C PHE A 202 13.41 -14.22 5.63
N THR A 203 13.56 -14.06 4.33
CA THR A 203 12.49 -14.22 3.35
C THR A 203 12.93 -15.08 2.16
N MET A 204 12.47 -14.81 0.95
CA MET A 204 12.85 -15.54 -0.27
C MET A 204 14.28 -15.24 -0.72
N ASP A 205 14.87 -16.16 -1.48
CA ASP A 205 15.92 -15.81 -2.42
C ASP A 205 15.33 -15.34 -3.76
N VAL A 206 16.20 -14.85 -4.64
CA VAL A 206 15.80 -14.34 -5.98
C VAL A 206 15.11 -15.43 -6.82
N THR A 207 15.52 -16.68 -6.69
CA THR A 207 14.95 -17.82 -7.45
C THR A 207 13.55 -18.16 -6.95
N GLN A 208 13.35 -18.19 -5.64
CA GLN A 208 12.02 -18.38 -5.04
C GLN A 208 11.07 -17.24 -5.46
N ALA A 209 11.52 -15.98 -5.35
CA ALA A 209 10.72 -14.83 -5.73
C ALA A 209 10.31 -14.84 -7.21
N SER A 210 11.24 -15.10 -8.12
CA SER A 210 10.95 -15.18 -9.55
C SER A 210 10.03 -16.37 -9.91
N SER A 211 10.19 -17.50 -9.22
CA SER A 211 9.29 -18.67 -9.36
C SER A 211 7.87 -18.35 -8.91
N ALA A 212 7.71 -17.65 -7.78
CA ALA A 212 6.40 -17.20 -7.31
C ALA A 212 5.73 -16.27 -8.34
N VAL A 213 6.46 -15.25 -8.83
CA VAL A 213 5.97 -14.33 -9.87
C VAL A 213 5.50 -15.09 -11.11
N ALA A 214 6.24 -16.10 -11.56
CA ALA A 214 5.87 -16.92 -12.71
C ALA A 214 4.55 -17.70 -12.48
N ALA A 215 4.18 -17.98 -11.24
CA ALA A 215 2.95 -18.68 -10.90
C ALA A 215 1.72 -17.76 -10.91
N PHE A 216 1.75 -16.63 -10.15
CA PHE A 216 0.58 -15.75 -10.01
C PHE A 216 0.56 -14.55 -10.98
N LYS A 217 1.64 -14.31 -11.72
CA LYS A 217 1.76 -13.40 -12.87
C LYS A 217 1.13 -12.02 -12.65
N PRO A 218 1.60 -11.22 -11.70
CA PRO A 218 1.10 -9.87 -11.54
C PRO A 218 1.47 -9.01 -12.76
N ALA A 219 0.72 -7.94 -13.04
CA ALA A 219 1.09 -7.04 -14.15
C ALA A 219 2.39 -6.28 -13.83
N PHE A 220 2.55 -5.84 -12.57
CA PHE A 220 3.74 -5.15 -12.08
C PHE A 220 4.22 -5.80 -10.78
N VAL A 221 5.53 -5.93 -10.62
CA VAL A 221 6.13 -6.43 -9.37
C VAL A 221 7.27 -5.52 -8.91
N TYR A 222 7.24 -5.16 -7.65
CA TYR A 222 8.29 -4.44 -6.96
C TYR A 222 9.09 -5.42 -6.08
N PRO A 223 10.39 -5.62 -6.34
CA PRO A 223 11.25 -6.13 -5.30
C PRO A 223 11.36 -5.08 -4.19
N TYR A 224 11.03 -5.45 -2.97
CA TYR A 224 11.21 -4.63 -1.77
C TYR A 224 11.81 -5.49 -0.67
N HIS A 225 12.26 -4.94 0.45
CA HIS A 225 12.92 -5.73 1.51
C HIS A 225 13.97 -6.70 0.94
N TYR A 226 14.82 -6.22 0.02
CA TYR A 226 15.74 -7.10 -0.70
C TYR A 226 17.20 -7.03 -0.21
N GLY A 227 17.55 -6.05 0.66
CA GLY A 227 18.92 -5.89 1.16
C GLY A 227 19.96 -5.91 0.03
N GLU A 228 20.88 -6.86 0.11
CA GLU A 228 21.97 -7.07 -0.87
C GLU A 228 21.58 -8.05 -2.01
N SER A 229 20.33 -8.49 -2.11
CA SER A 229 19.89 -9.43 -3.15
C SER A 229 19.99 -8.82 -4.55
N ASP A 230 20.35 -9.64 -5.53
CA ASP A 230 20.52 -9.20 -6.93
C ASP A 230 19.17 -8.99 -7.62
N VAL A 231 18.63 -7.79 -7.50
CA VAL A 231 17.35 -7.41 -8.12
C VAL A 231 17.43 -7.31 -9.65
N GLN A 232 18.64 -7.19 -10.23
CA GLN A 232 18.82 -7.24 -11.69
C GLN A 232 18.66 -8.68 -12.19
N LYS A 233 19.21 -9.65 -11.45
CA LYS A 233 18.96 -11.06 -11.71
C LYS A 233 17.49 -11.40 -11.56
N PHE A 234 16.83 -10.91 -10.50
CA PHE A 234 15.37 -11.06 -10.34
C PHE A 234 14.61 -10.57 -11.57
N ALA A 235 14.92 -9.36 -12.05
CA ALA A 235 14.26 -8.80 -13.23
C ALA A 235 14.49 -9.64 -14.49
N ALA A 236 15.71 -10.17 -14.66
CA ALA A 236 16.04 -11.05 -15.79
C ALA A 236 15.28 -12.38 -15.72
N ASP A 237 15.24 -13.01 -14.53
CA ASP A 237 14.55 -14.28 -14.32
C ASP A 237 13.03 -14.14 -14.52
N VAL A 238 12.42 -13.06 -14.00
CA VAL A 238 10.99 -12.76 -14.21
C VAL A 238 10.70 -12.54 -15.70
N LYS A 239 11.52 -11.76 -16.39
CA LYS A 239 11.35 -11.54 -17.84
C LYS A 239 11.40 -12.84 -18.63
N ALA A 240 12.23 -13.80 -18.22
CA ALA A 240 12.34 -15.10 -18.88
C ALA A 240 11.13 -16.02 -18.60
N ALA A 241 10.59 -15.99 -17.37
CA ALA A 241 9.57 -16.93 -16.92
C ALA A 241 8.12 -16.38 -16.98
N ALA A 242 7.95 -15.06 -16.93
CA ALA A 242 6.66 -14.36 -16.92
C ALA A 242 6.76 -13.06 -17.74
N ALA A 243 6.94 -13.18 -19.05
CA ALA A 243 7.24 -12.07 -19.96
C ALA A 243 6.24 -10.90 -19.92
N GLU A 244 5.00 -11.15 -19.52
CA GLU A 244 3.93 -10.14 -19.37
C GLU A 244 4.06 -9.33 -18.06
N THR A 245 4.85 -9.81 -17.08
CA THR A 245 5.06 -9.11 -15.82
C THR A 245 6.18 -8.08 -15.95
N GLN A 246 5.90 -6.85 -15.58
CA GLN A 246 6.91 -5.79 -15.53
C GLN A 246 7.53 -5.70 -14.12
N VAL A 247 8.85 -5.85 -14.03
CA VAL A 247 9.58 -5.57 -12.78
C VAL A 247 9.88 -4.08 -12.69
N VAL A 248 9.51 -3.47 -11.58
CA VAL A 248 9.73 -2.04 -11.28
C VAL A 248 10.75 -1.92 -10.17
N LEU A 249 11.93 -1.45 -10.50
CA LEU A 249 13.03 -1.25 -9.54
C LEU A 249 12.86 0.11 -8.86
N GLY A 250 12.13 0.13 -7.74
CA GLY A 250 11.97 1.33 -6.91
C GLY A 250 13.27 1.71 -6.16
N LYS A 251 13.29 2.92 -5.63
CA LYS A 251 14.41 3.39 -4.79
C LYS A 251 14.14 3.03 -3.32
N TRP A 252 14.51 1.80 -2.93
CA TRP A 252 14.31 1.28 -1.57
C TRP A 252 15.53 1.49 -0.66
N TYR A 253 16.73 1.74 -1.23
CA TYR A 253 18.01 1.91 -0.55
C TYR A 253 18.84 3.00 -1.22
#